data_b834ab567836a841947e80a46f98cedf
#
_entry.id   b834ab567836a841947e80a46f98cedf
#
_cell.length_a   1.000
_cell.length_b   1.000
_cell.length_c   1.000
_cell.angle_alpha   90.00
_cell.angle_beta   90.00
_cell.angle_gamma   90.00
#
_symmetry.space_group_name_H-M   'P 1'
#
loop_
_entity.id
_entity.type
_entity.pdbx_description
1 polymer ?
#
loop_
_entity_poly.entity_id
_entity_poly.type
_entity_poly.pdbx_seq_one_letter_code
_entity_poly.pdbx_strand_id
1 'polypeptide(L)'
;MASVTSTYARAFADVVFDQRLDPAKTLQEAQSVAQLAAGSRELWEVWEAPSIPAEQKRALLDAIVGRAGFSKPLRNFVAVLIDHRRIKFLEPIVKEFEHELNRRLGFVEAQIISARELGAPE
;
A
#
# COMPACT_ATOMS: atom_id res chain seq x y z
N MET A 1 -5.55 14.70 -14.57
CA MET A 1 -5.33 15.03 -13.15
C MET A 1 -5.22 13.78 -12.31
N ALA A 2 -4.25 13.76 -11.41
CA ALA A 2 -4.12 12.63 -10.51
C ALA A 2 -5.21 12.69 -9.45
N SER A 3 -5.86 11.58 -9.19
CA SER A 3 -6.82 11.46 -8.11
C SER A 3 -6.08 11.30 -6.78
N VAL A 4 -6.81 11.44 -5.67
CA VAL A 4 -6.27 11.15 -4.34
C VAL A 4 -5.75 9.71 -4.32
N THR A 5 -6.53 8.80 -4.87
CA THR A 5 -6.18 7.38 -4.93
C THR A 5 -4.84 7.16 -5.66
N SER A 6 -4.68 7.75 -6.85
CA SER A 6 -3.44 7.62 -7.62
C SER A 6 -2.26 8.23 -6.89
N THR A 7 -2.46 9.39 -6.27
CA THR A 7 -1.38 10.09 -5.58
C THR A 7 -0.79 9.23 -4.46
N TYR A 8 -1.64 8.66 -3.61
CA TYR A 8 -1.16 7.82 -2.51
C TYR A 8 -0.59 6.50 -3.00
N ALA A 9 -1.21 5.90 -4.03
CA ALA A 9 -0.71 4.65 -4.58
C ALA A 9 0.69 4.81 -5.17
N ARG A 10 0.93 5.87 -5.92
CA ARG A 10 2.25 6.17 -6.49
C ARG A 10 3.26 6.44 -5.39
N ALA A 11 2.88 7.21 -4.38
CA ALA A 11 3.78 7.52 -3.27
C ALA A 11 4.23 6.25 -2.56
N PHE A 12 3.32 5.31 -2.34
CA PHE A 12 3.69 4.06 -1.68
C PHE A 12 4.56 3.19 -2.59
N ALA A 13 4.25 3.16 -3.89
CA ALA A 13 5.10 2.45 -4.84
C ALA A 13 6.52 3.04 -4.86
N ASP A 14 6.63 4.37 -4.79
CA ASP A 14 7.94 5.02 -4.69
C ASP A 14 8.71 4.53 -3.47
N VAL A 15 8.04 4.41 -2.32
CA VAL A 15 8.68 3.90 -1.10
C VAL A 15 9.19 2.47 -1.30
N VAL A 16 8.38 1.63 -1.95
CA VAL A 16 8.76 0.24 -2.20
C VAL A 16 10.07 0.16 -2.99
N PHE A 17 10.17 0.94 -4.07
CA PHE A 17 11.35 0.89 -4.93
C PHE A 17 12.53 1.65 -4.33
N ASP A 18 12.29 2.79 -3.69
CA ASP A 18 13.35 3.57 -3.07
C ASP A 18 14.01 2.85 -1.90
N GLN A 19 13.23 2.15 -1.10
CA GLN A 19 13.73 1.42 0.06
C GLN A 19 14.03 -0.04 -0.25
N ARG A 20 13.89 -0.43 -1.51
CA ARG A 20 14.17 -1.80 -1.97
C ARG A 20 13.38 -2.85 -1.19
N LEU A 21 12.10 -2.57 -0.96
CA LEU A 21 11.22 -3.51 -0.32
C LEU A 21 10.79 -4.59 -1.32
N ASP A 22 10.37 -5.74 -0.80
CA ASP A 22 9.80 -6.80 -1.65
C ASP A 22 8.41 -6.36 -2.13
N PRO A 23 8.22 -6.10 -3.44
CA PRO A 23 6.94 -5.62 -3.92
C PRO A 23 5.79 -6.59 -3.67
N ALA A 24 6.02 -7.89 -3.88
CA ALA A 24 4.97 -8.89 -3.71
C ALA A 24 4.55 -8.98 -2.25
N LYS A 25 5.50 -8.98 -1.33
CA LYS A 25 5.20 -9.05 0.09
C LYS A 25 4.51 -7.79 0.58
N THR A 26 4.96 -6.63 0.13
CA THR A 26 4.36 -5.35 0.52
C THR A 26 2.92 -5.26 0.02
N LEU A 27 2.67 -5.69 -1.21
CA LEU A 27 1.32 -5.74 -1.76
C LEU A 27 0.44 -6.68 -0.96
N GLN A 28 0.96 -7.86 -0.62
CA GLN A 28 0.20 -8.83 0.17
C GLN A 28 -0.20 -8.25 1.52
N GLU A 29 0.71 -7.55 2.19
CA GLU A 29 0.40 -6.90 3.46
C GLU A 29 -0.67 -5.82 3.29
N ALA A 30 -0.54 -5.00 2.25
CA ALA A 30 -1.53 -3.95 1.97
C ALA A 30 -2.91 -4.54 1.71
N GLN A 31 -2.97 -5.60 0.93
CA GLN A 31 -4.23 -6.29 0.66
C GLN A 31 -4.82 -6.89 1.92
N SER A 32 -3.97 -7.43 2.80
CA SER A 32 -4.43 -8.01 4.06
C SER A 32 -5.06 -6.96 4.97
N VAL A 33 -4.46 -5.78 5.08
CA VAL A 33 -5.03 -4.69 5.88
C VAL A 33 -6.38 -4.27 5.30
N ALA A 34 -6.46 -4.12 3.98
CA ALA A 34 -7.70 -3.72 3.33
C ALA A 34 -8.81 -4.76 3.56
N GLN A 35 -8.46 -6.04 3.50
CA GLN A 35 -9.41 -7.11 3.75
C GLN A 35 -9.87 -7.16 5.21
N LEU A 36 -8.95 -6.93 6.14
CA LEU A 36 -9.30 -6.86 7.55
C LEU A 36 -10.28 -5.74 7.82
N ALA A 37 -10.02 -4.57 7.24
CA ALA A 37 -10.90 -3.42 7.41
C ALA A 37 -12.27 -3.67 6.77
N ALA A 38 -12.30 -4.26 5.58
CA ALA A 38 -13.55 -4.55 4.89
C ALA A 38 -14.37 -5.61 5.62
N GLY A 39 -13.71 -6.54 6.29
CA GLY A 39 -14.36 -7.62 7.01
C GLY A 39 -14.78 -7.27 8.43
N SER A 40 -14.41 -6.10 8.93
CA SER A 40 -14.74 -5.71 10.30
C SER A 40 -15.42 -4.35 10.29
N ARG A 41 -16.75 -4.37 10.51
CA ARG A 41 -17.51 -3.13 10.60
C ARG A 41 -16.99 -2.26 11.75
N GLU A 42 -16.65 -2.86 12.87
CA GLU A 42 -16.18 -2.14 14.04
C GLU A 42 -14.88 -1.40 13.76
N LEU A 43 -13.93 -2.05 13.11
CA LEU A 43 -12.67 -1.44 12.75
C LEU A 43 -12.90 -0.28 11.80
N TRP A 44 -13.72 -0.49 10.78
CA TRP A 44 -14.00 0.53 9.77
C TRP A 44 -14.69 1.75 10.38
N GLU A 45 -15.64 1.49 11.29
CA GLU A 45 -16.35 2.58 11.97
C GLU A 45 -15.39 3.44 12.79
N VAL A 46 -14.44 2.83 13.50
CA VAL A 46 -13.45 3.57 14.27
C VAL A 46 -12.57 4.40 13.34
N TRP A 47 -12.06 3.79 12.28
CA TRP A 47 -11.14 4.49 11.39
C TRP A 47 -11.81 5.64 10.63
N GLU A 48 -13.09 5.52 10.30
CA GLU A 48 -13.80 6.57 9.60
C GLU A 48 -14.44 7.62 10.51
N ALA A 49 -14.59 7.34 11.79
CA ALA A 49 -15.30 8.24 12.70
C ALA A 49 -14.56 9.56 12.88
N PRO A 50 -15.19 10.69 12.52
CA PRO A 50 -14.51 11.98 12.68
C PRO A 50 -14.32 12.40 14.13
N SER A 51 -15.09 11.82 15.04
CA SER A 51 -15.01 12.16 16.46
C SER A 51 -13.87 11.42 17.20
N ILE A 52 -13.30 10.39 16.61
CA ILE A 52 -12.22 9.64 17.23
C ILE A 52 -10.88 10.25 16.82
N PRO A 53 -10.01 10.59 17.79
CA PRO A 53 -8.71 11.19 17.47
C PRO A 53 -7.82 10.24 16.65
N ALA A 54 -7.01 10.83 15.78
CA ALA A 54 -6.09 10.06 14.95
C ALA A 54 -5.15 9.18 15.78
N GLU A 55 -4.74 9.67 16.95
CA GLU A 55 -3.88 8.92 17.86
C GLU A 55 -4.49 7.58 18.25
N GLN A 56 -5.79 7.57 18.55
CA GLN A 56 -6.48 6.33 18.91
C GLN A 56 -6.61 5.40 17.70
N LYS A 57 -6.84 5.97 16.54
CA LYS A 57 -6.92 5.20 15.29
C LYS A 57 -5.58 4.54 14.98
N ARG A 58 -4.48 5.26 15.18
CA ARG A 58 -3.14 4.70 14.98
C ARG A 58 -2.81 3.63 16.02
N ALA A 59 -3.28 3.79 17.25
CA ALA A 59 -3.07 2.78 18.28
C ALA A 59 -3.70 1.45 17.88
N LEU A 60 -4.90 1.52 17.30
CA LEU A 60 -5.58 0.32 16.79
C LEU A 60 -4.80 -0.28 15.62
N LEU A 61 -4.29 0.55 14.74
CA LEU A 61 -3.44 0.09 13.65
C LEU A 61 -2.19 -0.62 14.19
N ASP A 62 -1.54 -0.06 15.21
CA ASP A 62 -0.35 -0.67 15.80
C ASP A 62 -0.65 -2.03 16.41
N ALA A 63 -1.83 -2.20 17.00
CA ALA A 63 -2.25 -3.50 17.52
C ALA A 63 -2.41 -4.52 16.40
N ILE A 64 -2.97 -4.11 15.28
CA ILE A 64 -3.14 -4.98 14.11
C ILE A 64 -1.78 -5.35 13.53
N VAL A 65 -0.90 -4.37 13.39
CA VAL A 65 0.45 -4.57 12.86
C VAL A 65 1.23 -5.56 13.73
N GLY A 66 1.15 -5.40 15.05
CA GLY A 66 1.83 -6.30 15.98
C GLY A 66 1.33 -7.73 15.89
N ARG A 67 0.02 -7.90 15.71
CA ARG A 67 -0.59 -9.21 15.62
C ARG A 67 -0.31 -9.92 14.31
N ALA A 68 -0.43 -9.19 13.22
CA ALA A 68 -0.27 -9.75 11.88
C ALA A 68 1.19 -9.83 11.44
N GLY A 69 2.08 -9.12 12.11
CA GLY A 69 3.49 -9.07 11.73
C GLY A 69 3.75 -8.24 10.50
N PHE A 70 2.94 -7.22 10.27
CA PHE A 70 3.13 -6.33 9.12
C PHE A 70 4.37 -5.46 9.29
N SER A 71 4.95 -5.06 8.17
CA SER A 71 6.17 -4.27 8.17
C SER A 71 5.91 -2.82 8.58
N LYS A 72 6.99 -2.16 9.02
CA LYS A 72 6.93 -0.76 9.39
C LYS A 72 6.56 0.16 8.23
N PRO A 73 7.08 -0.03 7.01
CA PRO A 73 6.66 0.80 5.89
C PRO A 73 5.17 0.73 5.63
N LEU A 74 4.57 -0.45 5.72
CA LEU A 74 3.12 -0.58 5.55
C LEU A 74 2.38 0.15 6.67
N ARG A 75 2.83 -0.05 7.91
CA ARG A 75 2.24 0.63 9.06
C ARG A 75 2.26 2.14 8.85
N ASN A 76 3.40 2.68 8.43
CA ASN A 76 3.55 4.11 8.22
C ASN A 76 2.64 4.62 7.12
N PHE A 77 2.49 3.85 6.05
CA PHE A 77 1.61 4.21 4.95
C PHE A 77 0.15 4.33 5.42
N VAL A 78 -0.35 3.33 6.15
CA VAL A 78 -1.72 3.36 6.65
C VAL A 78 -1.90 4.50 7.66
N ALA A 79 -0.89 4.74 8.50
CA ALA A 79 -0.93 5.84 9.45
C ALA A 79 -1.07 7.20 8.76
N VAL A 80 -0.38 7.38 7.63
CA VAL A 80 -0.49 8.61 6.84
C VAL A 80 -1.93 8.78 6.33
N LEU A 81 -2.54 7.70 5.86
CA LEU A 81 -3.93 7.74 5.39
C LEU A 81 -4.86 8.15 6.53
N ILE A 82 -4.65 7.62 7.72
CA ILE A 82 -5.43 7.96 8.90
C ILE A 82 -5.26 9.45 9.22
N ASP A 83 -4.02 9.90 9.30
CA ASP A 83 -3.71 11.29 9.67
C ASP A 83 -4.28 12.31 8.69
N HIS A 84 -4.31 11.97 7.42
CA HIS A 84 -4.82 12.85 6.38
C HIS A 84 -6.31 12.65 6.09
N ARG A 85 -6.97 11.81 6.90
CA ARG A 85 -8.39 11.50 6.74
C ARG A 85 -8.70 10.91 5.37
N ARG A 86 -7.79 10.07 4.88
CA ARG A 86 -7.92 9.37 3.59
C ARG A 86 -8.13 7.87 3.75
N ILE A 87 -8.29 7.40 4.99
CA ILE A 87 -8.40 5.95 5.25
C ILE A 87 -9.62 5.35 4.54
N LYS A 88 -10.66 6.14 4.28
CA LYS A 88 -11.83 5.66 3.55
C LYS A 88 -11.50 5.26 2.11
N PHE A 89 -10.37 5.69 1.59
CA PHE A 89 -9.91 5.33 0.26
C PHE A 89 -8.95 4.15 0.26
N LEU A 90 -8.78 3.46 1.39
CA LEU A 90 -7.79 2.38 1.52
C LEU A 90 -7.94 1.32 0.43
N GLU A 91 -9.14 0.81 0.22
CA GLU A 91 -9.35 -0.25 -0.76
C GLU A 91 -9.00 0.18 -2.19
N PRO A 92 -9.54 1.30 -2.71
CA PRO A 92 -9.15 1.73 -4.05
C PRO A 92 -7.67 2.10 -4.15
N ILE A 93 -7.07 2.62 -3.07
CA ILE A 93 -5.63 2.92 -3.06
C ILE A 93 -4.83 1.63 -3.20
N VAL A 94 -5.20 0.58 -2.49
CA VAL A 94 -4.49 -0.71 -2.57
C VAL A 94 -4.61 -1.31 -3.97
N LYS A 95 -5.78 -1.21 -4.60
CA LYS A 95 -5.96 -1.67 -5.97
C LYS A 95 -5.09 -0.90 -6.96
N GLU A 96 -5.05 0.41 -6.82
CA GLU A 96 -4.22 1.25 -7.68
C GLU A 96 -2.74 1.01 -7.41
N PHE A 97 -2.37 0.74 -6.16
CA PHE A 97 -1.01 0.37 -5.80
C PHE A 97 -0.60 -0.92 -6.50
N GLU A 98 -1.47 -1.92 -6.56
CA GLU A 98 -1.21 -3.15 -7.29
C GLU A 98 -0.94 -2.86 -8.76
N HIS A 99 -1.79 -2.05 -9.39
CA HIS A 99 -1.60 -1.68 -10.79
C HIS A 99 -0.28 -0.95 -11.00
N GLU A 100 0.06 -0.07 -10.08
CA GLU A 100 1.30 0.70 -10.18
C GLU A 100 2.53 -0.20 -10.07
N LEU A 101 2.51 -1.17 -9.14
CA LEU A 101 3.60 -2.12 -8.99
C LEU A 101 3.76 -2.98 -10.24
N ASN A 102 2.65 -3.49 -10.75
CA ASN A 102 2.68 -4.35 -11.94
C ASN A 102 3.21 -3.60 -13.15
N ARG A 103 2.82 -2.34 -13.30
CA ARG A 103 3.30 -1.52 -14.41
C ARG A 103 4.80 -1.30 -14.31
N ARG A 104 5.32 -0.96 -13.13
CA ARG A 104 6.75 -0.72 -12.94
C ARG A 104 7.56 -2.00 -13.09
N LEU A 105 7.08 -3.10 -12.54
CA LEU A 105 7.75 -4.40 -12.66
C LEU A 105 7.71 -4.91 -14.09
N GLY A 106 6.59 -4.74 -14.78
CA GLY A 106 6.46 -5.10 -16.18
C GLY A 106 7.41 -4.32 -17.07
N PHE A 107 7.61 -3.03 -16.79
CA PHE A 107 8.56 -2.21 -17.52
C PHE A 107 9.99 -2.74 -17.34
N VAL A 108 10.38 -3.07 -16.10
CA VAL A 108 11.70 -3.61 -15.82
C VAL A 108 11.90 -4.94 -16.54
N GLU A 109 10.92 -5.82 -16.51
CA GLU A 109 10.99 -7.10 -17.22
C GLU A 109 11.16 -6.92 -18.72
N ALA A 110 10.41 -5.98 -19.29
CA ALA A 110 10.51 -5.68 -20.73
C ALA A 110 11.90 -5.18 -21.09
N GLN A 111 12.50 -4.34 -20.25
CA GLN A 111 13.86 -3.85 -20.45
C GLN A 111 14.88 -4.98 -20.43
N ILE A 112 14.74 -5.90 -19.49
CA ILE A 112 15.65 -7.06 -19.39
C ILE A 112 15.52 -7.95 -20.60
N ILE A 113 14.31 -8.24 -21.05
CA ILE A 113 14.07 -9.08 -22.23
C ILE A 113 14.66 -8.42 -23.48
N SER A 114 14.43 -7.13 -23.67
CA SER A 114 14.97 -6.41 -24.81
C SER A 114 16.48 -6.44 -24.84
N ALA A 115 17.12 -6.22 -23.69
CA ALA A 115 18.57 -6.24 -23.60
C ALA A 115 19.11 -7.63 -23.93
N ARG A 116 18.42 -8.68 -23.48
CA ARG A 116 18.83 -10.06 -23.76
C ARG A 116 18.72 -10.39 -25.23
N GLU A 117 17.66 -9.98 -25.89
CA GLU A 117 17.46 -10.21 -27.30
C GLU A 117 18.44 -9.45 -28.18
N LEU A 118 18.80 -8.24 -27.80
CA LEU A 118 19.68 -7.38 -28.58
C LEU A 118 21.14 -7.61 -28.28
N GLY A 119 21.46 -7.96 -27.04
CA GLY A 119 22.83 -7.99 -26.57
C GLY A 119 23.40 -9.38 -26.33
N ALA A 120 22.59 -10.41 -26.30
CA ALA A 120 23.06 -11.74 -25.95
C ALA A 120 22.79 -12.70 -27.11
N PRO A 121 23.82 -13.12 -27.80
CA PRO A 121 23.66 -14.19 -28.77
C PRO A 121 23.30 -15.48 -28.06
N GLU A 122 22.35 -16.18 -28.57
CA GLU A 122 21.90 -17.42 -27.96
C GLU A 122 22.58 -18.61 -28.60
#